data_fc0be6c84e4c466894d7f2c9b7ea8a86
#
_entry.id   fc0be6c84e4c466894d7f2c9b7ea8a86
#
_cell.length_a   1.000
_cell.length_b   1.000
_cell.length_c   1.000
_cell.angle_alpha   90.00
_cell.angle_beta   90.00
_cell.angle_gamma   90.00
#
_symmetry.space_group_name_H-M   'P 1'
#
loop_
_entity.id
_entity.type
_entity.pdbx_description
1 polymer ?
#
loop_
_entity_poly.entity_id
_entity_poly.type
_entity_poly.pdbx_seq_one_letter_code
_entity_poly.pdbx_strand_id
1 'polypeptide(L)'
;GGDSRLEAFLTGIKNNSMNDEGTSNPRYEVDSPPSDFNFDTMLPGRVFTMAGEEYLYLEQQGANHMIIRHEAIRNTSFNDQPQVLSNWFSGLDAEVQAMVQPVSVPAVVPGISDVSAAPWGGEGIRWLPAEWEAIRFDAVRADRTAVNSSGTPQAFALSLADVVHLSTETGPFPNHTQRMAARNSYWWLRTPAATNNVWLVDHASGGGGIGQLHSFPQLYSSARGGVRPALIIHQ
;
A
#
# COMPACT_ATOMS: atom_id res chain seq x y z
N GLY A 1 20.48 13.39 -35.33
CA GLY A 1 20.45 12.41 -34.40
C GLY A 1 19.94 12.82 -33.06
N GLY A 2 18.60 12.82 -32.99
CA GLY A 2 17.98 13.10 -31.72
C GLY A 2 18.75 12.37 -30.61
N ASP A 3 18.73 12.83 -29.60
CA ASP A 3 19.62 12.53 -28.58
C ASP A 3 19.39 11.12 -28.04
N SER A 4 20.06 10.14 -28.64
CA SER A 4 20.00 8.76 -28.14
C SER A 4 20.45 8.63 -26.69
N ARG A 5 21.26 9.57 -26.20
CA ARG A 5 21.63 9.63 -24.77
C ARG A 5 20.46 10.09 -23.91
N LEU A 6 19.70 11.07 -24.39
CA LEU A 6 18.51 11.52 -23.69
C LEU A 6 17.45 10.42 -23.66
N GLU A 7 17.24 9.73 -24.77
CA GLU A 7 16.30 8.60 -24.81
C GLU A 7 16.72 7.48 -23.86
N ALA A 8 17.99 7.12 -23.84
CA ALA A 8 18.51 6.11 -22.91
C ALA A 8 18.35 6.56 -21.44
N PHE A 9 18.60 7.82 -21.17
CA PHE A 9 18.42 8.40 -19.84
C PHE A 9 16.95 8.37 -19.42
N LEU A 10 16.05 8.81 -20.28
CA LEU A 10 14.60 8.79 -20.00
C LEU A 10 14.06 7.37 -19.86
N THR A 11 14.54 6.42 -20.66
CA THR A 11 14.18 5.01 -20.52
C THR A 11 14.67 4.46 -19.20
N GLY A 12 15.90 4.78 -18.80
CA GLY A 12 16.42 4.39 -17.50
C GLY A 12 15.57 4.93 -16.34
N ILE A 13 15.11 6.17 -16.41
CA ILE A 13 14.20 6.75 -15.44
C ILE A 13 12.87 6.00 -15.42
N LYS A 14 12.27 5.77 -16.59
CA LYS A 14 11.00 5.04 -16.71
C LYS A 14 11.09 3.64 -16.10
N ASN A 15 12.17 2.94 -16.36
CA ASN A 15 12.38 1.56 -15.91
C ASN A 15 12.92 1.47 -14.49
N ASN A 16 13.13 2.59 -13.82
CA ASN A 16 13.72 2.61 -12.50
C ASN A 16 15.15 2.03 -12.45
N SER A 17 15.86 2.03 -13.56
CA SER A 17 17.16 1.37 -13.64
C SER A 17 18.33 2.26 -13.29
N MET A 18 18.12 3.59 -13.21
CA MET A 18 19.23 4.54 -13.07
C MET A 18 19.43 5.11 -11.68
N ASN A 19 18.43 5.22 -10.87
CA ASN A 19 18.48 6.07 -9.69
C ASN A 19 18.16 5.37 -8.38
N ASP A 20 18.18 4.05 -8.36
CA ASP A 20 17.90 3.33 -7.12
C ASP A 20 19.10 3.33 -6.18
N GLU A 21 20.27 3.57 -6.70
CA GLU A 21 21.48 3.66 -5.88
C GLU A 21 21.55 5.01 -5.16
N GLY A 22 21.45 4.99 -3.88
CA GLY A 22 21.77 6.13 -3.02
C GLY A 22 20.74 7.26 -2.95
N THR A 23 19.56 7.11 -3.56
CA THR A 23 18.52 8.13 -3.46
C THR A 23 17.27 7.57 -2.77
N SER A 24 16.87 8.21 -1.69
CA SER A 24 15.61 7.90 -1.03
C SER A 24 14.44 8.46 -1.85
N ASN A 25 13.50 7.60 -2.22
CA ASN A 25 12.20 7.95 -2.81
C ASN A 25 12.23 8.87 -4.03
N PRO A 26 13.04 8.64 -5.06
CA PRO A 26 12.89 9.38 -6.30
C PRO A 26 11.51 9.08 -6.91
N ARG A 27 10.93 10.09 -7.54
CA ARG A 27 9.64 9.98 -8.22
C ARG A 27 9.85 9.87 -9.71
N TYR A 28 9.16 8.93 -10.34
CA TYR A 28 9.06 8.85 -11.79
C TYR A 28 7.66 9.26 -12.22
N GLU A 29 7.52 10.51 -12.62
CA GLU A 29 6.23 11.09 -12.99
C GLU A 29 5.88 10.88 -14.45
N VAL A 30 6.80 10.33 -15.24
CA VAL A 30 6.56 10.04 -16.65
C VAL A 30 5.67 8.81 -16.76
N ASP A 31 4.45 9.01 -17.26
CA ASP A 31 3.53 7.90 -17.50
C ASP A 31 4.09 6.95 -18.56
N SER A 32 4.08 5.68 -18.26
CA SER A 32 4.68 4.65 -19.10
C SER A 32 3.82 3.39 -19.11
N PRO A 33 3.84 2.64 -20.22
CA PRO A 33 3.17 1.34 -20.27
C PRO A 33 3.90 0.33 -19.37
N PRO A 34 3.21 -0.75 -18.96
CA PRO A 34 3.82 -1.79 -18.11
C PRO A 34 5.13 -2.37 -18.65
N SER A 35 5.25 -2.51 -19.97
CA SER A 35 6.43 -3.08 -20.63
C SER A 35 7.70 -2.24 -20.46
N ASP A 36 7.58 -0.96 -20.09
CA ASP A 36 8.73 -0.09 -19.86
C ASP A 36 9.36 -0.28 -18.47
N PHE A 37 8.73 -1.02 -17.58
CA PHE A 37 9.23 -1.20 -16.21
C PHE A 37 9.98 -2.52 -16.05
N ASN A 38 10.97 -2.51 -15.18
CA ASN A 38 11.62 -3.69 -14.64
C ASN A 38 11.43 -3.70 -13.13
N PHE A 39 10.40 -4.42 -12.68
CA PHE A 39 10.06 -4.46 -11.27
C PHE A 39 11.06 -5.26 -10.42
N ASP A 40 11.85 -6.15 -11.04
CA ASP A 40 12.89 -6.90 -10.31
C ASP A 40 14.00 -5.99 -9.76
N THR A 41 14.20 -4.83 -10.38
CA THR A 41 15.21 -3.86 -9.95
C THR A 41 14.63 -2.67 -9.17
N MET A 42 13.30 -2.63 -9.03
CA MET A 42 12.63 -1.53 -8.35
C MET A 42 12.78 -1.65 -6.84
N LEU A 43 13.20 -0.57 -6.18
CA LEU A 43 13.37 -0.56 -4.73
C LEU A 43 12.06 -0.23 -4.01
N PRO A 44 11.85 -0.79 -2.81
CA PRO A 44 10.71 -0.42 -1.96
C PRO A 44 10.68 1.09 -1.69
N GLY A 45 9.47 1.67 -1.78
CA GLY A 45 9.28 3.10 -1.59
C GLY A 45 9.36 3.94 -2.87
N ARG A 46 9.65 3.31 -4.01
CA ARG A 46 9.69 3.99 -5.30
C ARG A 46 8.28 4.38 -5.75
N VAL A 47 8.11 5.63 -6.15
CA VAL A 47 6.88 6.15 -6.77
C VAL A 47 7.05 6.14 -8.28
N PHE A 48 6.07 5.60 -8.99
CA PHE A 48 6.09 5.50 -10.47
C PHE A 48 4.68 5.66 -11.03
N THR A 49 4.60 6.11 -12.29
CA THR A 49 3.34 6.27 -13.01
C THR A 49 3.28 5.24 -14.13
N MET A 50 2.28 4.38 -14.09
CA MET A 50 2.11 3.28 -15.05
C MET A 50 0.69 3.28 -15.60
N ALA A 51 0.57 3.42 -16.92
CA ALA A 51 -0.72 3.37 -17.62
C ALA A 51 -1.78 4.28 -16.98
N GLY A 52 -1.39 5.52 -16.66
CA GLY A 52 -2.28 6.55 -16.15
C GLY A 52 -2.48 6.55 -14.63
N GLU A 53 -1.87 5.65 -13.88
CA GLU A 53 -2.03 5.56 -12.43
C GLU A 53 -0.68 5.69 -11.73
N GLU A 54 -0.65 6.44 -10.63
CA GLU A 54 0.55 6.61 -9.81
C GLU A 54 0.56 5.60 -8.67
N TYR A 55 1.67 4.88 -8.52
CA TYR A 55 1.87 3.80 -7.55
C TYR A 55 3.08 4.03 -6.68
N LEU A 56 3.09 3.35 -5.54
CA LEU A 56 4.24 3.13 -4.68
C LEU A 56 4.61 1.65 -4.74
N TYR A 57 5.87 1.34 -5.02
CA TYR A 57 6.37 -0.03 -4.97
C TYR A 57 6.56 -0.47 -3.52
N LEU A 58 5.98 -1.60 -3.15
CA LEU A 58 6.02 -2.10 -1.79
C LEU A 58 7.10 -3.16 -1.59
N GLU A 59 6.97 -4.31 -2.25
CA GLU A 59 7.92 -5.41 -2.07
C GLU A 59 7.88 -6.39 -3.23
N GLN A 60 8.96 -7.13 -3.38
CA GLN A 60 9.00 -8.33 -4.21
C GLN A 60 8.57 -9.54 -3.39
N GLN A 61 7.72 -10.37 -3.99
CA GLN A 61 7.27 -11.64 -3.44
C GLN A 61 7.58 -12.75 -4.46
N GLY A 62 8.79 -13.32 -4.41
CA GLY A 62 9.24 -14.25 -5.42
C GLY A 62 9.28 -13.63 -6.81
N ALA A 63 8.53 -14.16 -7.76
CA ALA A 63 8.40 -13.61 -9.11
C ALA A 63 7.33 -12.53 -9.23
N ASN A 64 6.66 -12.18 -8.14
CA ASN A 64 5.58 -11.21 -8.11
C ASN A 64 5.99 -9.94 -7.34
N HIS A 65 5.19 -8.90 -7.51
CA HIS A 65 5.47 -7.58 -6.93
C HIS A 65 4.21 -7.00 -6.33
N MET A 66 4.31 -6.52 -5.10
CA MET A 66 3.21 -5.79 -4.47
C MET A 66 3.40 -4.29 -4.67
N ILE A 67 2.37 -3.65 -5.19
CA ILE A 67 2.30 -2.22 -5.41
C ILE A 67 1.01 -1.66 -4.80
N ILE A 68 1.01 -0.37 -4.49
CA ILE A 68 -0.17 0.30 -3.94
C ILE A 68 -0.37 1.63 -4.64
N ARG A 69 -1.61 2.05 -4.81
CA ARG A 69 -1.91 3.37 -5.32
C ARG A 69 -1.26 4.43 -4.44
N HIS A 70 -0.63 5.42 -5.03
CA HIS A 70 0.11 6.44 -4.29
C HIS A 70 -0.80 7.34 -3.46
N GLU A 71 -1.97 7.69 -3.98
CA GLU A 71 -2.99 8.46 -3.29
C GLU A 71 -4.12 7.57 -2.78
N ALA A 72 -4.75 7.96 -1.68
CA ALA A 72 -6.02 7.36 -1.27
C ALA A 72 -7.17 7.90 -2.13
N ILE A 73 -8.17 7.06 -2.40
CA ILE A 73 -9.44 7.48 -2.99
C ILE A 73 -10.25 8.10 -1.84
N ARG A 74 -10.32 9.42 -1.85
CA ARG A 74 -10.86 10.20 -0.73
C ARG A 74 -12.37 10.11 -0.62
N ASN A 75 -12.88 10.53 0.52
CA ASN A 75 -14.32 10.62 0.79
C ASN A 75 -15.02 9.26 0.74
N THR A 76 -14.32 8.21 1.11
CA THR A 76 -14.81 6.84 1.12
C THR A 76 -14.69 6.24 2.51
N SER A 77 -15.77 5.60 2.97
CA SER A 77 -15.76 4.86 4.22
C SER A 77 -15.20 3.45 4.04
N PHE A 78 -14.89 2.79 5.15
CA PHE A 78 -14.51 1.38 5.08
C PHE A 78 -15.64 0.52 4.49
N ASN A 79 -16.89 0.82 4.81
CA ASN A 79 -18.04 0.08 4.27
C ASN A 79 -18.16 0.18 2.76
N ASP A 80 -17.68 1.27 2.15
CA ASP A 80 -17.63 1.45 0.71
C ASP A 80 -16.44 0.74 0.05
N GLN A 81 -15.50 0.26 0.84
CA GLN A 81 -14.21 -0.26 0.36
C GLN A 81 -14.36 -1.36 -0.70
N PRO A 82 -15.21 -2.40 -0.52
CA PRO A 82 -15.31 -3.45 -1.54
C PRO A 82 -15.74 -2.92 -2.90
N GLN A 83 -16.69 -2.00 -2.92
CA GLN A 83 -17.18 -1.41 -4.17
C GLN A 83 -16.14 -0.48 -4.80
N VAL A 84 -15.46 0.32 -3.98
CA VAL A 84 -14.42 1.25 -4.43
C VAL A 84 -13.24 0.48 -5.03
N LEU A 85 -12.79 -0.58 -4.36
CA LEU A 85 -11.72 -1.45 -4.86
C LEU A 85 -12.10 -2.10 -6.20
N SER A 86 -13.30 -2.64 -6.31
CA SER A 86 -13.79 -3.28 -7.53
C SER A 86 -13.92 -2.28 -8.68
N ASN A 87 -14.47 -1.11 -8.43
CA ASN A 87 -14.62 -0.07 -9.45
C ASN A 87 -13.27 0.44 -9.95
N TRP A 88 -12.34 0.66 -9.02
CA TRP A 88 -11.00 1.10 -9.40
C TRP A 88 -10.28 0.06 -10.25
N PHE A 89 -10.32 -1.21 -9.84
CA PHE A 89 -9.73 -2.31 -10.60
C PHE A 89 -10.30 -2.43 -12.00
N SER A 90 -11.63 -2.34 -12.14
CA SER A 90 -12.32 -2.44 -13.43
C SER A 90 -11.97 -1.30 -14.39
N GLY A 91 -11.57 -0.15 -13.85
CA GLY A 91 -11.16 1.02 -14.64
C GLY A 91 -9.70 1.03 -15.04
N LEU A 92 -8.90 0.07 -14.59
CA LEU A 92 -7.48 0.00 -14.94
C LEU A 92 -7.29 -0.37 -16.42
N ASP A 93 -6.16 0.07 -16.96
CA ASP A 93 -5.71 -0.35 -18.28
C ASP A 93 -5.69 -1.87 -18.42
N ALA A 94 -6.05 -2.39 -19.58
CA ALA A 94 -6.16 -3.83 -19.82
C ALA A 94 -4.80 -4.54 -19.64
N GLU A 95 -3.69 -3.91 -20.01
CA GLU A 95 -2.37 -4.49 -19.81
C GLU A 95 -2.03 -4.62 -18.32
N VAL A 96 -2.42 -3.64 -17.52
CA VAL A 96 -2.24 -3.70 -16.06
C VAL A 96 -3.11 -4.80 -15.45
N GLN A 97 -4.39 -4.87 -15.84
CA GLN A 97 -5.29 -5.92 -15.36
C GLN A 97 -4.73 -7.32 -15.64
N ALA A 98 -4.15 -7.51 -16.83
CA ALA A 98 -3.56 -8.78 -17.24
C ALA A 98 -2.36 -9.20 -16.36
N MET A 99 -1.69 -8.26 -15.70
CA MET A 99 -0.57 -8.53 -14.80
C MET A 99 -1.02 -8.90 -13.39
N VAL A 100 -2.24 -8.55 -13.02
CA VAL A 100 -2.74 -8.71 -11.64
C VAL A 100 -2.95 -10.18 -11.31
N GLN A 101 -2.35 -10.58 -10.20
CA GLN A 101 -2.39 -11.96 -9.73
C GLN A 101 -3.57 -12.19 -8.79
N PRO A 102 -4.07 -13.44 -8.73
CA PRO A 102 -5.15 -13.77 -7.81
C PRO A 102 -4.69 -13.68 -6.36
N VAL A 103 -5.53 -13.09 -5.54
CA VAL A 103 -5.39 -13.05 -4.08
C VAL A 103 -6.70 -13.49 -3.45
N SER A 104 -6.61 -13.99 -2.22
CA SER A 104 -7.78 -14.35 -1.43
C SER A 104 -7.79 -13.49 -0.18
N VAL A 105 -8.85 -12.71 0.00
CA VAL A 105 -9.09 -11.95 1.23
C VAL A 105 -10.09 -12.75 2.06
N PRO A 106 -9.80 -13.06 3.34
CA PRO A 106 -10.72 -13.84 4.17
C PRO A 106 -12.11 -13.20 4.24
N ALA A 107 -13.15 -14.03 4.16
CA ALA A 107 -14.54 -13.56 4.30
C ALA A 107 -14.81 -12.98 5.70
N VAL A 108 -14.15 -13.55 6.72
CA VAL A 108 -14.12 -13.01 8.07
C VAL A 108 -12.67 -12.62 8.35
N VAL A 109 -12.39 -11.33 8.31
CA VAL A 109 -11.04 -10.80 8.52
C VAL A 109 -10.73 -10.82 10.01
N PRO A 110 -9.62 -11.45 10.45
CA PRO A 110 -9.20 -11.40 11.84
C PRO A 110 -8.93 -9.98 12.29
N GLY A 111 -9.30 -9.64 13.51
CA GLY A 111 -9.14 -8.30 14.05
C GLY A 111 -8.62 -8.29 15.48
N ILE A 112 -8.25 -7.11 15.94
CA ILE A 112 -7.84 -6.84 17.32
C ILE A 112 -9.01 -6.13 18.00
N SER A 113 -9.82 -6.87 18.76
CA SER A 113 -11.06 -6.35 19.30
C SER A 113 -10.93 -5.68 20.68
N ASP A 114 -9.85 -5.91 21.38
CA ASP A 114 -9.62 -5.40 22.73
C ASP A 114 -8.70 -4.18 22.79
N VAL A 115 -8.24 -3.70 21.65
CA VAL A 115 -7.41 -2.50 21.53
C VAL A 115 -8.16 -1.47 20.70
N SER A 116 -8.69 -0.44 21.35
CA SER A 116 -9.51 0.59 20.67
C SER A 116 -8.69 1.75 20.09
N ALA A 117 -7.58 2.06 20.68
CA ALA A 117 -6.60 3.02 20.18
C ALA A 117 -5.26 2.58 20.69
N ALA A 118 -4.34 2.40 19.80
CA ALA A 118 -2.98 2.12 20.24
C ALA A 118 -2.33 3.44 20.65
N PRO A 119 -1.80 3.54 21.83
CA PRO A 119 -0.93 4.64 22.21
C PRO A 119 0.43 4.43 21.55
N TRP A 120 0.43 4.49 20.25
CA TRP A 120 1.58 4.14 19.44
C TRP A 120 2.35 5.39 19.10
N GLY A 121 2.56 6.19 20.08
CA GLY A 121 3.40 7.34 19.99
C GLY A 121 4.85 6.95 19.93
N GLY A 122 5.21 6.11 19.02
CA GLY A 122 6.59 5.77 18.80
C GLY A 122 7.15 6.62 17.68
N GLU A 123 8.15 7.36 17.97
CA GLU A 123 9.08 7.81 16.96
C GLU A 123 10.04 6.66 16.73
N GLY A 124 10.18 6.25 15.49
CA GLY A 124 11.12 5.19 15.18
C GLY A 124 10.78 4.43 13.92
N ILE A 125 11.71 3.58 13.54
CA ILE A 125 11.69 2.86 12.29
C ILE A 125 10.58 1.82 12.28
N ARG A 126 10.45 1.09 13.38
CA ARG A 126 9.38 0.12 13.58
C ARG A 126 8.39 0.67 14.59
N TRP A 127 7.26 1.01 14.11
CA TRP A 127 6.24 1.66 14.88
C TRP A 127 5.06 0.75 15.09
N LEU A 128 5.27 -0.21 15.98
CA LEU A 128 4.36 -1.32 16.21
C LEU A 128 3.83 -1.28 17.64
N PRO A 129 2.62 -1.78 17.86
CA PRO A 129 2.14 -1.96 19.22
C PRO A 129 2.98 -2.96 19.99
N ALA A 130 3.16 -2.73 21.26
CA ALA A 130 3.79 -3.70 22.14
C ALA A 130 3.05 -5.05 22.10
N GLU A 131 1.73 -5.01 21.96
CA GLU A 131 0.86 -6.17 21.89
C GLU A 131 1.01 -6.96 20.58
N TRP A 132 1.66 -6.39 19.56
CA TRP A 132 1.87 -7.09 18.29
C TRP A 132 2.58 -8.43 18.47
N GLU A 133 3.47 -8.52 19.41
CA GLU A 133 4.21 -9.75 19.72
C GLU A 133 3.40 -10.75 20.56
N ALA A 134 2.22 -10.36 21.04
CA ALA A 134 1.39 -11.23 21.85
C ALA A 134 0.75 -12.35 21.03
N ILE A 135 0.74 -13.55 21.59
CA ILE A 135 0.21 -14.76 20.92
C ILE A 135 -1.28 -14.61 20.59
N ARG A 136 -2.05 -13.89 21.38
CA ARG A 136 -3.49 -13.67 21.16
C ARG A 136 -3.81 -13.00 19.83
N PHE A 137 -2.81 -12.42 19.16
CA PHE A 137 -2.98 -11.77 17.86
C PHE A 137 -2.48 -12.61 16.68
N ASP A 138 -2.19 -13.89 16.89
CA ASP A 138 -1.63 -14.75 15.87
C ASP A 138 -2.43 -14.76 14.56
N ALA A 139 -3.76 -14.80 14.63
CA ALA A 139 -4.61 -14.79 13.45
C ALA A 139 -4.49 -13.46 12.68
N VAL A 140 -4.34 -12.34 13.37
CA VAL A 140 -4.11 -11.03 12.77
C VAL A 140 -2.73 -10.97 12.12
N ARG A 141 -1.72 -11.51 12.80
CA ARG A 141 -0.34 -11.56 12.30
C ARG A 141 -0.20 -12.45 11.07
N ALA A 142 -1.01 -13.48 10.96
CA ALA A 142 -1.01 -14.40 9.83
C ALA A 142 -1.73 -13.85 8.59
N ASP A 143 -2.47 -12.75 8.72
CA ASP A 143 -3.25 -12.18 7.62
C ASP A 143 -2.39 -11.33 6.67
N ARG A 144 -1.34 -11.94 6.15
CA ARG A 144 -0.49 -11.37 5.10
C ARG A 144 -1.10 -11.64 3.73
N THR A 145 -1.01 -10.66 2.83
CA THR A 145 -1.49 -10.83 1.45
C THR A 145 -0.38 -11.39 0.58
N ALA A 146 -0.69 -12.47 -0.12
CA ALA A 146 0.18 -13.11 -1.10
C ALA A 146 -0.67 -13.68 -2.24
N VAL A 147 0.00 -14.08 -3.32
CA VAL A 147 -0.68 -14.77 -4.42
C VAL A 147 -1.33 -16.05 -3.90
N ASN A 148 -2.58 -16.24 -4.27
CA ASN A 148 -3.34 -17.44 -3.96
C ASN A 148 -4.15 -17.85 -5.19
N SER A 149 -3.80 -18.99 -5.78
CA SER A 149 -4.41 -19.48 -7.01
C SER A 149 -5.90 -19.82 -6.86
N SER A 150 -6.38 -20.04 -5.64
CA SER A 150 -7.82 -20.23 -5.37
C SER A 150 -8.60 -18.92 -5.23
N GLY A 151 -7.90 -17.77 -5.21
CA GLY A 151 -8.52 -16.46 -5.19
C GLY A 151 -8.82 -15.94 -6.60
N THR A 152 -9.02 -14.63 -6.70
CA THR A 152 -9.29 -13.93 -7.96
C THR A 152 -8.31 -12.78 -8.15
N PRO A 153 -7.96 -12.44 -9.41
CA PRO A 153 -7.25 -11.19 -9.69
C PRO A 153 -8.10 -10.01 -9.24
N GLN A 154 -7.59 -9.23 -8.28
CA GLN A 154 -8.34 -8.14 -7.68
C GLN A 154 -7.43 -7.13 -6.97
N ALA A 155 -7.93 -5.91 -6.80
CA ALA A 155 -7.37 -4.95 -5.88
C ALA A 155 -7.80 -5.28 -4.45
N PHE A 156 -6.94 -4.97 -3.49
CA PHE A 156 -7.22 -5.23 -2.07
C PHE A 156 -6.71 -4.09 -1.20
N ALA A 157 -7.26 -3.98 0.00
CA ALA A 157 -6.69 -3.15 1.05
C ALA A 157 -5.65 -3.94 1.82
N LEU A 158 -4.54 -3.30 2.19
CA LEU A 158 -3.53 -3.93 3.04
C LEU A 158 -4.13 -4.29 4.39
N SER A 159 -3.68 -5.40 4.95
CA SER A 159 -3.95 -5.75 6.34
C SER A 159 -2.97 -5.05 7.28
N LEU A 160 -3.29 -5.08 8.57
CA LEU A 160 -2.35 -4.63 9.60
C LEU A 160 -1.04 -5.43 9.55
N ALA A 161 -1.12 -6.74 9.33
CA ALA A 161 0.05 -7.60 9.16
C ALA A 161 0.91 -7.18 7.95
N ASP A 162 0.30 -6.81 6.84
CA ASP A 162 1.01 -6.29 5.68
C ASP A 162 1.79 -5.03 6.02
N VAL A 163 1.14 -4.06 6.65
CA VAL A 163 1.77 -2.77 7.00
C VAL A 163 2.91 -2.97 7.99
N VAL A 164 2.71 -3.82 8.98
CA VAL A 164 3.76 -4.15 9.97
C VAL A 164 4.98 -4.75 9.29
N HIS A 165 4.76 -5.72 8.40
CA HIS A 165 5.84 -6.36 7.65
C HIS A 165 6.61 -5.35 6.78
N LEU A 166 5.90 -4.41 6.16
CA LEU A 166 6.48 -3.41 5.27
C LEU A 166 7.13 -2.23 6.03
N SER A 167 6.92 -2.12 7.33
CA SER A 167 7.45 -1.05 8.18
C SER A 167 8.81 -1.45 8.76
N THR A 168 9.82 -1.50 7.90
CA THR A 168 11.21 -1.83 8.25
C THR A 168 12.16 -0.82 7.63
N GLU A 169 13.41 -0.80 8.08
CA GLU A 169 14.44 0.14 7.56
C GLU A 169 14.65 0.04 6.06
N THR A 170 14.51 -1.15 5.51
CA THR A 170 14.70 -1.42 4.07
C THR A 170 13.40 -1.54 3.30
N GLY A 171 12.28 -1.43 3.98
CA GLY A 171 10.95 -1.51 3.40
C GLY A 171 10.45 -0.16 2.86
N PRO A 172 9.23 -0.15 2.32
CA PRO A 172 8.64 1.07 1.78
C PRO A 172 8.22 2.07 2.87
N PHE A 173 8.10 1.62 4.11
CA PHE A 173 7.69 2.43 5.26
C PHE A 173 8.78 2.42 6.34
N PRO A 174 9.95 3.06 6.08
CA PRO A 174 11.06 3.05 7.03
C PRO A 174 10.81 3.94 8.25
N ASN A 175 9.80 4.78 8.20
CA ASN A 175 9.36 5.63 9.32
C ASN A 175 7.87 5.94 9.20
N HIS A 176 7.29 6.55 10.23
CA HIS A 176 5.86 6.85 10.27
C HIS A 176 5.39 7.81 9.17
N THR A 177 6.20 8.79 8.81
CA THR A 177 5.84 9.79 7.79
C THR A 177 5.66 9.15 6.42
N GLN A 178 6.48 8.16 6.07
CA GLN A 178 6.44 7.51 4.78
C GLN A 178 5.27 6.52 4.63
N ARG A 179 4.58 6.19 5.72
CA ARG A 179 3.34 5.41 5.64
C ARG A 179 2.14 6.21 5.16
N MET A 180 2.18 7.55 5.23
CA MET A 180 1.08 8.36 4.72
C MET A 180 0.91 8.17 3.21
N ALA A 181 -0.34 8.19 2.76
CA ALA A 181 -0.63 8.34 1.35
C ALA A 181 -0.29 9.76 0.88
N ALA A 182 -0.06 9.92 -0.44
CA ALA A 182 0.10 11.23 -1.05
C ALA A 182 -1.07 12.16 -0.69
N ARG A 183 -0.81 13.47 -0.72
CA ARG A 183 -1.74 14.51 -0.27
C ARG A 183 -2.07 14.44 1.21
N ASN A 184 -1.20 13.79 2.01
CA ASN A 184 -1.39 13.66 3.45
C ASN A 184 -2.77 13.09 3.79
N SER A 185 -3.11 11.97 3.16
CA SER A 185 -4.39 11.30 3.36
C SER A 185 -4.25 10.15 4.36
N TYR A 186 -5.26 9.96 5.21
CA TYR A 186 -5.40 8.68 5.89
C TYR A 186 -5.86 7.61 4.89
N TRP A 187 -5.63 6.33 5.23
CA TRP A 187 -6.12 5.24 4.41
C TRP A 187 -6.47 4.01 5.24
N TRP A 188 -7.60 3.39 4.85
CA TRP A 188 -8.12 2.22 5.53
C TRP A 188 -7.27 0.99 5.30
N LEU A 189 -7.02 0.26 6.39
CA LEU A 189 -6.60 -1.15 6.32
C LEU A 189 -7.85 -2.03 6.32
N ARG A 190 -7.70 -3.33 6.04
CA ARG A 190 -8.84 -4.24 6.09
C ARG A 190 -9.07 -4.86 7.47
N THR A 191 -8.16 -4.70 8.40
CA THR A 191 -8.19 -5.36 9.71
C THR A 191 -9.13 -4.64 10.67
N PRO A 192 -10.14 -5.34 11.24
CA PRO A 192 -11.00 -4.75 12.24
C PRO A 192 -10.25 -4.42 13.55
N ALA A 193 -10.75 -3.41 14.24
CA ALA A 193 -10.34 -3.03 15.58
C ALA A 193 -11.48 -3.29 16.57
N ALA A 194 -11.63 -2.50 17.62
CA ALA A 194 -12.76 -2.59 18.53
C ALA A 194 -14.10 -2.40 17.80
N THR A 195 -15.20 -2.65 18.48
CA THR A 195 -16.57 -2.68 17.94
C THR A 195 -16.84 -1.61 16.89
N ASN A 196 -17.16 -2.03 15.66
CA ASN A 196 -17.46 -1.17 14.51
C ASN A 196 -16.31 -0.25 14.08
N ASN A 197 -15.10 -0.47 14.57
CA ASN A 197 -13.91 0.26 14.17
C ASN A 197 -13.03 -0.59 13.27
N VAL A 198 -12.22 0.09 12.45
CA VAL A 198 -11.25 -0.52 11.55
C VAL A 198 -9.95 0.25 11.66
N TRP A 199 -8.84 -0.47 11.57
CA TRP A 199 -7.52 0.14 11.55
C TRP A 199 -7.31 0.95 10.27
N LEU A 200 -6.56 2.03 10.42
CA LEU A 200 -6.11 2.88 9.32
C LEU A 200 -4.71 3.42 9.60
N VAL A 201 -4.08 3.92 8.56
CA VAL A 201 -2.87 4.74 8.67
C VAL A 201 -3.32 6.19 8.71
N ASP A 202 -3.05 6.88 9.81
CA ASP A 202 -3.53 8.25 10.03
C ASP A 202 -2.65 9.29 9.33
N HIS A 203 -3.24 10.45 9.07
CA HIS A 203 -2.58 11.59 8.46
C HIS A 203 -2.44 12.77 9.43
N ALA A 204 -3.14 12.72 10.56
CA ALA A 204 -3.25 13.85 11.46
C ALA A 204 -2.00 14.03 12.31
N SER A 205 -1.67 15.27 12.61
CA SER A 205 -0.58 15.63 13.51
C SER A 205 -0.98 15.65 14.99
N GLY A 206 -2.29 15.53 15.27
CA GLY A 206 -2.83 15.44 16.63
C GLY A 206 -3.50 14.09 16.88
N GLY A 207 -3.73 13.72 18.10
CA GLY A 207 -4.40 12.47 18.44
C GLY A 207 -3.61 11.23 18.03
N GLY A 208 -3.91 10.65 16.88
CA GLY A 208 -3.19 9.50 16.34
C GLY A 208 -1.78 9.84 15.90
N GLY A 209 -1.59 10.92 15.17
CA GLY A 209 -0.31 11.35 14.62
C GLY A 209 -0.05 10.89 13.19
N ILE A 210 0.91 11.56 12.55
CA ILE A 210 1.26 11.35 11.14
C ILE A 210 1.75 9.92 10.90
N GLY A 211 1.08 9.19 10.01
CA GLY A 211 1.45 7.82 9.65
C GLY A 211 1.22 6.79 10.75
N GLN A 212 0.55 7.18 11.83
CA GLN A 212 0.24 6.27 12.92
C GLN A 212 -0.86 5.28 12.55
N LEU A 213 -0.76 4.09 13.11
CA LEU A 213 -1.81 3.10 13.07
C LEU A 213 -2.86 3.49 14.10
N HIS A 214 -4.05 3.76 13.64
CA HIS A 214 -5.16 4.24 14.45
C HIS A 214 -6.45 3.53 14.04
N SER A 215 -7.51 3.66 14.80
CA SER A 215 -8.79 3.06 14.45
C SER A 215 -9.90 4.11 14.44
N PHE A 216 -10.75 4.04 13.40
CA PHE A 216 -11.92 4.88 13.27
C PHE A 216 -13.16 4.03 13.02
N PRO A 217 -14.37 4.59 13.28
CA PRO A 217 -15.61 3.92 12.92
C PRO A 217 -15.67 3.61 11.42
N GLN A 218 -16.15 2.41 11.09
CA GLN A 218 -16.18 1.93 9.70
C GLN A 218 -17.06 2.76 8.77
N LEU A 219 -17.98 3.55 9.29
CA LEU A 219 -18.83 4.47 8.52
C LEU A 219 -18.21 5.85 8.32
N TYR A 220 -17.08 6.11 9.00
CA TYR A 220 -16.42 7.42 8.86
C TYR A 220 -15.93 7.64 7.44
N SER A 221 -16.18 8.83 6.92
CA SER A 221 -15.62 9.28 5.64
C SER A 221 -15.31 10.77 5.71
N SER A 222 -14.27 11.18 5.04
CA SER A 222 -13.92 12.60 4.92
C SER A 222 -13.10 12.87 3.66
N ALA A 223 -13.05 14.14 3.28
CA ALA A 223 -12.20 14.57 2.17
C ALA A 223 -10.69 14.39 2.45
N ARG A 224 -10.31 13.92 3.64
CA ARG A 224 -8.91 13.76 4.06
C ARG A 224 -8.36 12.36 3.83
N GLY A 225 -9.17 11.40 3.41
CA GLY A 225 -8.69 10.06 3.13
C GLY A 225 -9.77 9.05 2.77
N GLY A 226 -9.38 7.80 2.70
CA GLY A 226 -10.29 6.72 2.33
C GLY A 226 -9.61 5.44 1.92
N VAL A 227 -9.96 4.91 0.77
CA VAL A 227 -9.51 3.62 0.25
C VAL A 227 -8.20 3.78 -0.53
N ARG A 228 -7.22 2.95 -0.23
CA ARG A 228 -5.93 2.92 -0.96
C ARG A 228 -5.71 1.54 -1.55
N PRO A 229 -6.03 1.33 -2.84
CA PRO A 229 -5.93 0.01 -3.46
C PRO A 229 -4.50 -0.48 -3.63
N ALA A 230 -4.28 -1.76 -3.34
CA ALA A 230 -3.05 -2.48 -3.62
C ALA A 230 -3.29 -3.59 -4.64
N LEU A 231 -2.24 -3.98 -5.34
CA LEU A 231 -2.22 -5.06 -6.32
C LEU A 231 -0.98 -5.94 -6.08
N ILE A 232 -1.10 -7.21 -6.39
CA ILE A 232 0.06 -8.07 -6.65
C ILE A 232 0.11 -8.32 -8.14
N ILE A 233 1.23 -8.01 -8.77
CA ILE A 233 1.42 -8.12 -10.22
C ILE A 233 2.56 -9.07 -10.55
N HIS A 234 2.46 -9.67 -11.74
CA HIS A 234 3.53 -10.48 -12.34
C HIS A 234 3.94 -9.83 -13.66
N GLN A 235 5.26 -9.74 -13.85
CA GLN A 235 5.80 -9.20 -15.10
C GLN A 235 6.42 -10.29 -15.96
#